data_fdb435d4247996a66c4d06c2d6488915
#
_entry.id   fdb435d4247996a66c4d06c2d6488915
#
_cell.length_a   1.000
_cell.length_b   1.000
_cell.length_c   1.000
_cell.angle_alpha   90.00
_cell.angle_beta   90.00
_cell.angle_gamma   90.00
#
_symmetry.space_group_name_H-M   'P 1'
#
loop_
_entity.id
_entity.type
_entity.pdbx_description
1 polymer ?
#
loop_
_entity_poly.entity_id
_entity_poly.type
_entity_poly.pdbx_seq_one_letter_code
_entity_poly.pdbx_strand_id
1 'polypeptide(L)'
;MHKFIPSEGTKDKDSLTLLLLHGTGGDETDLIPIARMLEITNASILSPRGKVIENGMPRYFRRLAEGIFDIEDLKFRTNELADFVQSASKTYALDLNRIIAIGYSNGANIAASVLLVRPEILSDAILFRPMIPLVPNTLPNLSSKRVLISAGLHDPIVASYQTKDLFDLLEKVGAKVSIQWQNSGHELTQRDMIAARKWLSLL
;
A
#
# COMPACT_ATOMS: atom_id res chain seq x y z
N MET A 1 6.32 -12.82 -10.09
CA MET A 1 6.87 -13.52 -8.89
C MET A 1 6.16 -12.96 -7.66
N HIS A 2 5.85 -13.79 -6.65
CA HIS A 2 5.28 -13.34 -5.37
C HIS A 2 5.58 -14.37 -4.28
N LYS A 3 5.46 -13.97 -3.02
CA LYS A 3 5.40 -14.86 -1.86
C LYS A 3 3.99 -14.87 -1.27
N PHE A 4 3.56 -16.03 -0.82
CA PHE A 4 2.38 -16.21 0.01
C PHE A 4 2.79 -16.94 1.28
N ILE A 5 2.44 -16.40 2.43
CA ILE A 5 2.66 -17.01 3.75
C ILE A 5 1.28 -17.11 4.40
N PRO A 6 0.76 -18.33 4.60
CA PRO A 6 -0.53 -18.50 5.27
C PRO A 6 -0.44 -18.07 6.73
N SER A 7 -1.57 -17.68 7.31
CA SER A 7 -1.68 -17.47 8.77
C SER A 7 -1.38 -18.76 9.52
N GLU A 8 -0.78 -18.65 10.71
CA GLU A 8 -0.46 -19.81 11.56
C GLU A 8 -1.68 -20.36 12.31
N GLY A 9 -2.78 -19.61 12.35
CA GLY A 9 -4.03 -19.99 12.99
C GLY A 9 -5.01 -20.72 12.08
N THR A 10 -6.11 -21.17 12.64
CA THR A 10 -7.26 -21.66 11.86
C THR A 10 -7.79 -20.50 11.01
N LYS A 11 -7.97 -20.74 9.71
CA LYS A 11 -8.67 -19.78 8.83
C LYS A 11 -10.11 -19.63 9.34
N ASP A 12 -10.38 -18.53 10.00
CA ASP A 12 -11.71 -18.12 10.36
C ASP A 12 -12.16 -16.95 9.47
N LYS A 13 -13.40 -16.56 9.63
CA LYS A 13 -13.98 -15.42 8.87
C LYS A 13 -13.31 -14.09 9.20
N ASP A 14 -12.52 -14.04 10.28
CA ASP A 14 -11.83 -12.84 10.77
C ASP A 14 -10.36 -12.77 10.37
N SER A 15 -9.86 -13.77 9.63
CA SER A 15 -8.47 -13.79 9.16
C SER A 15 -8.18 -12.64 8.19
N LEU A 16 -7.18 -11.82 8.53
CA LEU A 16 -6.70 -10.74 7.67
C LEU A 16 -5.72 -11.24 6.62
N THR A 17 -5.60 -10.51 5.52
CA THR A 17 -4.49 -10.65 4.58
C THR A 17 -3.74 -9.33 4.47
N LEU A 18 -2.44 -9.36 4.69
CA LEU A 18 -1.55 -8.24 4.45
C LEU A 18 -0.98 -8.33 3.04
N LEU A 19 -1.36 -7.39 2.19
CA LEU A 19 -0.76 -7.21 0.86
C LEU A 19 0.45 -6.29 1.01
N LEU A 20 1.66 -6.86 0.90
CA LEU A 20 2.91 -6.12 1.08
C LEU A 20 3.44 -5.62 -0.27
N LEU A 21 3.67 -4.31 -0.38
CA LEU A 21 4.09 -3.65 -1.61
C LEU A 21 5.38 -2.87 -1.36
N HIS A 22 6.49 -3.42 -1.85
CA HIS A 22 7.85 -2.91 -1.59
C HIS A 22 8.13 -1.55 -2.25
N GLY A 23 9.15 -0.86 -1.78
CA GLY A 23 9.68 0.34 -2.43
C GLY A 23 10.52 0.04 -3.68
N THR A 24 10.99 1.07 -4.37
CA THR A 24 11.90 0.93 -5.51
C THR A 24 13.17 0.17 -5.10
N GLY A 25 13.55 -0.83 -5.88
CA GLY A 25 14.73 -1.66 -5.64
C GLY A 25 14.50 -2.85 -4.72
N GLY A 26 13.33 -2.90 -4.06
CA GLY A 26 12.94 -4.00 -3.21
C GLY A 26 12.37 -5.21 -3.96
N ASP A 27 11.98 -6.23 -3.22
CA ASP A 27 11.37 -7.44 -3.78
C ASP A 27 10.23 -7.99 -2.89
N GLU A 28 9.72 -9.16 -3.22
CA GLU A 28 8.64 -9.82 -2.48
C GLU A 28 9.02 -10.27 -1.06
N THR A 29 10.24 -10.01 -0.60
CA THR A 29 10.68 -10.36 0.76
C THR A 29 10.88 -9.15 1.67
N ASP A 30 11.08 -7.96 1.11
CA ASP A 30 11.52 -6.75 1.80
C ASP A 30 10.62 -6.32 2.96
N LEU A 31 9.31 -6.33 2.76
CA LEU A 31 8.37 -5.90 3.79
C LEU A 31 7.90 -7.02 4.72
N ILE A 32 8.33 -8.28 4.52
CA ILE A 32 7.97 -9.39 5.41
C ILE A 32 8.45 -9.14 6.85
N PRO A 33 9.70 -8.70 7.11
CA PRO A 33 10.12 -8.34 8.45
C PRO A 33 9.28 -7.22 9.07
N ILE A 34 8.90 -6.21 8.27
CA ILE A 34 8.03 -5.11 8.70
C ILE A 34 6.66 -5.64 9.12
N ALA A 35 6.03 -6.50 8.30
CA ALA A 35 4.74 -7.10 8.63
C ALA A 35 4.79 -7.91 9.94
N ARG A 36 5.89 -8.65 10.18
CA ARG A 36 6.09 -9.38 11.44
C ARG A 36 6.21 -8.46 12.66
N MET A 37 6.86 -7.29 12.51
CA MET A 37 6.94 -6.28 13.57
C MET A 37 5.58 -5.67 13.92
N LEU A 38 4.56 -5.80 13.08
CA LEU A 38 3.20 -5.32 13.39
C LEU A 38 2.46 -6.25 14.36
N GLU A 39 2.98 -7.45 14.61
CA GLU A 39 2.45 -8.43 15.59
C GLU A 39 0.97 -8.75 15.39
N ILE A 40 0.51 -8.80 14.13
CA ILE A 40 -0.87 -9.17 13.82
C ILE A 40 -0.95 -10.69 13.89
N THR A 41 -1.68 -11.17 14.88
CA THR A 41 -2.01 -12.59 14.99
C THR A 41 -3.01 -12.98 13.90
N ASN A 42 -2.87 -14.18 13.35
CA ASN A 42 -3.79 -14.76 12.37
C ASN A 42 -3.93 -13.98 11.05
N ALA A 43 -2.83 -13.38 10.55
CA ALA A 43 -2.80 -12.72 9.24
C ALA A 43 -1.99 -13.54 8.23
N SER A 44 -2.55 -13.72 7.03
CA SER A 44 -1.81 -14.21 5.87
C SER A 44 -1.03 -13.06 5.24
N ILE A 45 0.08 -13.37 4.56
CA ILE A 45 0.88 -12.39 3.81
C ILE A 45 0.83 -12.74 2.34
N LEU A 46 0.47 -11.77 1.51
CA LEU A 46 0.59 -11.81 0.05
C LEU A 46 1.56 -10.70 -0.37
N SER A 47 2.70 -11.05 -0.96
CA SER A 47 3.75 -10.08 -1.28
C SER A 47 4.23 -10.27 -2.73
N PRO A 48 3.67 -9.53 -3.70
CA PRO A 48 4.13 -9.56 -5.08
C PRO A 48 5.40 -8.72 -5.29
N ARG A 49 6.21 -9.10 -6.29
CA ARG A 49 7.32 -8.28 -6.79
C ARG A 49 6.83 -7.37 -7.91
N GLY A 50 7.22 -6.10 -7.88
CA GLY A 50 7.03 -5.17 -8.99
C GLY A 50 7.67 -5.68 -10.29
N LYS A 51 6.99 -5.53 -11.42
CA LYS A 51 7.38 -6.13 -12.71
C LYS A 51 8.19 -5.20 -13.60
N VAL A 52 8.23 -3.91 -13.27
CA VAL A 52 9.03 -2.92 -14.01
C VAL A 52 10.45 -2.93 -13.48
N ILE A 53 11.43 -2.95 -14.38
CA ILE A 53 12.85 -2.83 -14.01
C ILE A 53 13.35 -1.47 -14.49
N GLU A 54 13.83 -0.65 -13.56
CA GLU A 54 14.43 0.65 -13.82
C GLU A 54 15.86 0.64 -13.24
N ASN A 55 16.86 0.72 -14.11
CA ASN A 55 18.28 0.65 -13.71
C ASN A 55 18.63 -0.58 -12.85
N GLY A 56 18.04 -1.74 -13.17
CA GLY A 56 18.22 -2.99 -12.43
C GLY A 56 17.35 -3.10 -11.16
N MET A 57 16.58 -2.07 -10.82
CA MET A 57 15.73 -2.02 -9.62
C MET A 57 14.27 -2.34 -9.94
N PRO A 58 13.64 -3.32 -9.26
CA PRO A 58 12.22 -3.58 -9.41
C PRO A 58 11.35 -2.42 -8.92
N ARG A 59 10.26 -2.16 -9.66
CA ARG A 59 9.21 -1.17 -9.35
C ARG A 59 7.85 -1.71 -9.77
N TYR A 60 6.79 -1.14 -9.21
CA TYR A 60 5.43 -1.50 -9.65
C TYR A 60 5.03 -0.81 -10.96
N PHE A 61 5.50 0.41 -11.21
CA PHE A 61 5.17 1.19 -12.41
C PHE A 61 6.33 2.11 -12.80
N ARG A 62 6.34 2.54 -14.07
CA ARG A 62 7.37 3.44 -14.62
C ARG A 62 7.21 4.87 -14.13
N ARG A 63 8.31 5.59 -14.11
CA ARG A 63 8.36 7.05 -14.00
C ARG A 63 9.10 7.63 -15.20
N LEU A 64 8.75 8.86 -15.57
CA LEU A 64 9.43 9.62 -16.63
C LEU A 64 10.65 10.36 -16.08
N ALA A 65 10.55 10.80 -14.83
CA ALA A 65 11.62 11.40 -14.03
C ALA A 65 11.31 11.22 -12.55
N GLU A 66 12.20 11.65 -11.67
CA GLU A 66 11.93 11.65 -10.23
C GLU A 66 10.71 12.52 -9.93
N GLY A 67 9.73 11.96 -9.19
CA GLY A 67 8.46 12.61 -8.90
C GLY A 67 7.47 12.73 -10.06
N ILE A 68 7.83 12.31 -11.29
CA ILE A 68 6.97 12.38 -12.49
C ILE A 68 6.65 10.98 -12.99
N PHE A 69 5.42 10.53 -12.77
CA PHE A 69 4.99 9.19 -13.12
C PHE A 69 4.54 9.08 -14.59
N ASP A 70 4.80 7.93 -15.21
CA ASP A 70 4.16 7.51 -16.45
C ASP A 70 2.73 7.07 -16.11
N ILE A 71 1.77 7.99 -16.28
CA ILE A 71 0.38 7.79 -15.84
C ILE A 71 -0.31 6.63 -16.59
N GLU A 72 0.02 6.42 -17.86
CA GLU A 72 -0.58 5.32 -18.62
C GLU A 72 -0.04 3.96 -18.14
N ASP A 73 1.27 3.86 -17.89
CA ASP A 73 1.83 2.65 -17.29
C ASP A 73 1.30 2.45 -15.86
N LEU A 74 1.19 3.52 -15.06
CA LEU A 74 0.61 3.44 -13.71
C LEU A 74 -0.81 2.87 -13.73
N LYS A 75 -1.70 3.37 -14.60
CA LYS A 75 -3.06 2.85 -14.76
C LYS A 75 -3.06 1.38 -15.18
N PHE A 76 -2.22 1.01 -16.14
CA PHE A 76 -2.08 -0.37 -16.57
C PHE A 76 -1.61 -1.28 -15.42
N ARG A 77 -0.55 -0.88 -14.70
CA ARG A 77 -0.01 -1.65 -13.58
C ARG A 77 -0.93 -1.71 -12.37
N THR A 78 -1.72 -0.68 -12.14
CA THR A 78 -2.76 -0.69 -11.11
C THR A 78 -3.79 -1.78 -11.37
N ASN A 79 -4.29 -1.88 -12.61
CA ASN A 79 -5.24 -2.93 -12.98
C ASN A 79 -4.57 -4.31 -12.95
N GLU A 80 -3.34 -4.44 -13.44
CA GLU A 80 -2.59 -5.69 -13.40
C GLU A 80 -2.39 -6.20 -11.94
N LEU A 81 -2.07 -5.31 -11.01
CA LEU A 81 -1.94 -5.65 -9.59
C LEU A 81 -3.30 -6.03 -8.99
N ALA A 82 -4.35 -5.30 -9.30
CA ALA A 82 -5.71 -5.59 -8.85
C ALA A 82 -6.18 -6.97 -9.32
N ASP A 83 -5.99 -7.29 -10.59
CA ASP A 83 -6.34 -8.59 -11.18
C ASP A 83 -5.49 -9.73 -10.59
N PHE A 84 -4.21 -9.47 -10.29
CA PHE A 84 -3.36 -10.41 -9.57
C PHE A 84 -3.92 -10.69 -8.16
N VAL A 85 -4.27 -9.65 -7.38
CA VAL A 85 -4.84 -9.82 -6.04
C VAL A 85 -6.15 -10.59 -6.10
N GLN A 86 -7.03 -10.27 -7.06
CA GLN A 86 -8.29 -10.98 -7.26
C GLN A 86 -8.06 -12.46 -7.65
N SER A 87 -7.06 -12.77 -8.46
CA SER A 87 -6.70 -14.14 -8.80
C SER A 87 -6.11 -14.89 -7.61
N ALA A 88 -5.21 -14.23 -6.85
CA ALA A 88 -4.62 -14.79 -5.64
C ALA A 88 -5.67 -15.05 -4.56
N SER A 89 -6.69 -14.18 -4.43
CA SER A 89 -7.77 -14.38 -3.47
C SER A 89 -8.54 -15.68 -3.74
N LYS A 90 -8.77 -16.03 -4.99
CA LYS A 90 -9.38 -17.31 -5.37
C LYS A 90 -8.45 -18.50 -5.10
N THR A 91 -7.17 -18.36 -5.45
CA THR A 91 -6.18 -19.43 -5.31
C THR A 91 -5.91 -19.79 -3.85
N TYR A 92 -5.82 -18.77 -2.99
CA TYR A 92 -5.47 -18.93 -1.57
C TYR A 92 -6.67 -18.84 -0.63
N ALA A 93 -7.90 -18.73 -1.18
CA ALA A 93 -9.15 -18.57 -0.43
C ALA A 93 -9.07 -17.37 0.54
N LEU A 94 -8.72 -16.17 0.02
CA LEU A 94 -8.65 -14.93 0.78
C LEU A 94 -9.94 -14.11 0.61
N ASP A 95 -10.37 -13.43 1.66
CA ASP A 95 -11.50 -12.49 1.58
C ASP A 95 -11.00 -11.11 1.15
N LEU A 96 -11.46 -10.61 -0.01
CA LEU A 96 -11.10 -9.26 -0.51
C LEU A 96 -11.52 -8.15 0.46
N ASN A 97 -12.60 -8.35 1.23
CA ASN A 97 -13.04 -7.38 2.23
C ASN A 97 -12.11 -7.32 3.46
N ARG A 98 -11.10 -8.18 3.52
CA ARG A 98 -10.15 -8.30 4.62
C ARG A 98 -8.69 -8.22 4.15
N ILE A 99 -8.45 -7.61 2.97
CA ILE A 99 -7.10 -7.36 2.45
C ILE A 99 -6.69 -5.93 2.77
N ILE A 100 -5.65 -5.80 3.60
CA ILE A 100 -5.03 -4.52 3.95
C ILE A 100 -3.73 -4.38 3.18
N ALA A 101 -3.62 -3.34 2.35
CA ALA A 101 -2.35 -3.03 1.70
C ALA A 101 -1.39 -2.35 2.69
N ILE A 102 -0.13 -2.78 2.70
CA ILE A 102 0.97 -2.12 3.39
C ILE A 102 2.02 -1.80 2.33
N GLY A 103 2.09 -0.54 1.96
CA GLY A 103 2.99 -0.08 0.90
C GLY A 103 4.04 0.89 1.40
N TYR A 104 5.23 0.84 0.79
CA TYR A 104 6.31 1.79 1.03
C TYR A 104 6.74 2.47 -0.27
N SER A 105 6.79 3.83 -0.27
CA SER A 105 7.27 4.62 -1.41
C SER A 105 6.52 4.26 -2.70
N ASN A 106 7.19 3.70 -3.72
CA ASN A 106 6.56 3.22 -4.96
C ASN A 106 5.42 2.22 -4.69
N GLY A 107 5.58 1.33 -3.70
CA GLY A 107 4.53 0.41 -3.26
C GLY A 107 3.35 1.10 -2.58
N ALA A 108 3.59 2.19 -1.84
CA ALA A 108 2.51 2.99 -1.26
C ALA A 108 1.72 3.73 -2.35
N ASN A 109 2.42 4.23 -3.38
CA ASN A 109 1.80 4.94 -4.49
C ASN A 109 0.89 4.02 -5.31
N ILE A 110 1.33 2.78 -5.62
CA ILE A 110 0.45 1.85 -6.36
C ILE A 110 -0.70 1.35 -5.47
N ALA A 111 -0.52 1.19 -4.15
CA ALA A 111 -1.61 0.87 -3.23
C ALA A 111 -2.68 1.98 -3.23
N ALA A 112 -2.27 3.25 -3.15
CA ALA A 112 -3.17 4.40 -3.27
C ALA A 112 -3.88 4.42 -4.62
N SER A 113 -3.17 4.09 -5.71
CA SER A 113 -3.76 3.97 -7.05
C SER A 113 -4.81 2.87 -7.12
N VAL A 114 -4.57 1.69 -6.50
CA VAL A 114 -5.59 0.62 -6.40
C VAL A 114 -6.82 1.09 -5.65
N LEU A 115 -6.68 1.76 -4.50
CA LEU A 115 -7.82 2.33 -3.77
C LEU A 115 -8.66 3.29 -4.64
N LEU A 116 -8.00 4.10 -5.46
CA LEU A 116 -8.66 5.13 -6.28
C LEU A 116 -9.28 4.58 -7.57
N VAL A 117 -8.75 3.49 -8.14
CA VAL A 117 -9.17 2.95 -9.46
C VAL A 117 -9.95 1.66 -9.33
N ARG A 118 -9.61 0.81 -8.34
CA ARG A 118 -10.19 -0.52 -8.11
C ARG A 118 -10.52 -0.69 -6.61
N PRO A 119 -11.43 0.14 -6.08
CA PRO A 119 -11.71 0.21 -4.63
C PRO A 119 -12.23 -1.10 -4.01
N GLU A 120 -12.74 -2.02 -4.83
CA GLU A 120 -13.25 -3.31 -4.38
C GLU A 120 -12.14 -4.31 -3.96
N ILE A 121 -10.88 -4.03 -4.30
CA ILE A 121 -9.76 -4.97 -4.10
C ILE A 121 -9.18 -4.91 -2.69
N LEU A 122 -9.21 -3.72 -2.07
CA LEU A 122 -8.61 -3.51 -0.76
C LEU A 122 -9.66 -3.09 0.26
N SER A 123 -9.59 -3.63 1.47
CA SER A 123 -10.41 -3.16 2.59
C SER A 123 -9.88 -1.83 3.15
N ASP A 124 -8.58 -1.78 3.41
CA ASP A 124 -7.90 -0.67 4.07
C ASP A 124 -6.46 -0.55 3.54
N ALA A 125 -5.73 0.51 3.92
CA ALA A 125 -4.32 0.65 3.55
C ALA A 125 -3.48 1.37 4.61
N ILE A 126 -2.21 0.98 4.70
CA ILE A 126 -1.13 1.69 5.38
C ILE A 126 -0.12 2.11 4.32
N LEU A 127 0.07 3.41 4.19
CA LEU A 127 0.88 4.03 3.16
C LEU A 127 2.07 4.75 3.81
N PHE A 128 3.25 4.17 3.65
CA PHE A 128 4.50 4.76 4.14
C PHE A 128 5.16 5.60 3.05
N ARG A 129 5.40 6.89 3.32
CA ARG A 129 6.04 7.85 2.40
C ARG A 129 5.34 7.91 1.02
N PRO A 130 4.01 8.02 0.99
CA PRO A 130 3.28 8.14 -0.26
C PRO A 130 3.31 9.56 -0.82
N MET A 131 3.19 9.67 -2.14
CA MET A 131 2.76 10.88 -2.83
C MET A 131 1.50 10.56 -3.65
N ILE A 132 0.78 11.60 -4.07
CA ILE A 132 -0.40 11.41 -4.92
C ILE A 132 -0.01 10.72 -6.24
N PRO A 133 -0.55 9.52 -6.54
CA PRO A 133 -0.14 8.79 -7.73
C PRO A 133 -0.85 9.28 -8.99
N LEU A 134 -2.14 9.51 -8.89
CA LEU A 134 -3.03 10.00 -9.95
C LEU A 134 -4.35 10.49 -9.35
N VAL A 135 -5.08 11.28 -10.12
CA VAL A 135 -6.47 11.64 -9.84
C VAL A 135 -7.34 10.99 -10.93
N PRO A 136 -8.24 10.05 -10.60
CA PRO A 136 -9.10 9.43 -11.60
C PRO A 136 -10.16 10.41 -12.12
N ASN A 137 -10.57 10.23 -13.38
CA ASN A 137 -11.63 11.06 -14.00
C ASN A 137 -12.97 10.94 -13.24
N THR A 138 -13.29 9.74 -12.77
CA THR A 138 -14.45 9.47 -11.92
C THR A 138 -13.96 9.11 -10.53
N LEU A 139 -14.32 9.92 -9.55
CA LEU A 139 -13.92 9.70 -8.17
C LEU A 139 -14.71 8.52 -7.57
N PRO A 140 -14.03 7.56 -6.93
CA PRO A 140 -14.69 6.43 -6.27
C PRO A 140 -15.36 6.88 -4.96
N ASN A 141 -16.22 6.02 -4.41
CA ASN A 141 -16.69 6.14 -3.04
C ASN A 141 -15.83 5.24 -2.13
N LEU A 142 -15.07 5.86 -1.22
CA LEU A 142 -14.21 5.17 -0.25
C LEU A 142 -14.72 5.29 1.19
N SER A 143 -16.01 5.54 1.41
CA SER A 143 -16.60 5.80 2.75
C SER A 143 -16.46 4.62 3.73
N SER A 144 -16.28 3.41 3.23
CA SER A 144 -16.02 2.21 4.03
C SER A 144 -14.53 1.94 4.28
N LYS A 145 -13.63 2.73 3.70
CA LYS A 145 -12.18 2.49 3.73
C LYS A 145 -11.49 3.32 4.81
N ARG A 146 -10.47 2.74 5.43
CA ARG A 146 -9.59 3.45 6.36
C ARG A 146 -8.18 3.45 5.79
N VAL A 147 -7.50 4.58 5.89
CA VAL A 147 -6.15 4.74 5.39
C VAL A 147 -5.27 5.39 6.46
N LEU A 148 -4.15 4.75 6.77
CA LEU A 148 -3.07 5.38 7.53
C LEU A 148 -2.01 5.86 6.55
N ILE A 149 -1.66 7.13 6.62
CA ILE A 149 -0.51 7.72 5.94
C ILE A 149 0.57 8.00 6.98
N SER A 150 1.81 7.53 6.75
CA SER A 150 2.97 7.91 7.55
C SER A 150 4.01 8.57 6.66
N ALA A 151 4.31 9.85 6.94
CA ALA A 151 5.15 10.72 6.12
C ALA A 151 6.33 11.27 6.93
N GLY A 152 7.47 11.49 6.28
CA GLY A 152 8.64 12.13 6.88
C GLY A 152 8.57 13.63 6.76
N LEU A 153 8.83 14.36 7.85
CA LEU A 153 8.89 15.82 7.84
C LEU A 153 10.10 16.37 7.05
N HIS A 154 11.16 15.57 6.94
CA HIS A 154 12.41 15.92 6.27
C HIS A 154 12.68 14.98 5.08
N ASP A 155 11.62 14.46 4.45
CA ASP A 155 11.74 13.56 3.32
C ASP A 155 12.30 14.32 2.09
N PRO A 156 13.49 13.96 1.59
CA PRO A 156 14.10 14.64 0.44
C PRO A 156 13.49 14.22 -0.89
N ILE A 157 12.68 13.15 -0.92
CA ILE A 157 12.09 12.57 -2.13
C ILE A 157 10.63 12.99 -2.30
N VAL A 158 9.87 12.97 -1.19
CA VAL A 158 8.44 13.30 -1.19
C VAL A 158 8.22 14.59 -0.42
N ALA A 159 7.94 15.67 -1.12
CA ALA A 159 7.60 16.94 -0.49
C ALA A 159 6.27 16.81 0.29
N SER A 160 6.18 17.45 1.46
CA SER A 160 5.02 17.33 2.36
C SER A 160 3.69 17.71 1.72
N TYR A 161 3.68 18.64 0.75
CA TYR A 161 2.46 19.01 0.03
C TYR A 161 1.92 17.85 -0.82
N GLN A 162 2.79 17.01 -1.41
CA GLN A 162 2.36 15.86 -2.24
C GLN A 162 1.64 14.78 -1.40
N THR A 163 2.14 14.57 -0.17
CA THR A 163 1.45 13.69 0.78
C THR A 163 0.13 14.29 1.25
N LYS A 164 0.11 15.62 1.46
CA LYS A 164 -1.12 16.31 1.84
C LYS A 164 -2.16 16.30 0.72
N ASP A 165 -1.77 16.47 -0.54
CA ASP A 165 -2.67 16.36 -1.69
C ASP A 165 -3.32 14.96 -1.76
N LEU A 166 -2.57 13.90 -1.46
CA LEU A 166 -3.12 12.55 -1.37
C LEU A 166 -4.10 12.42 -0.21
N PHE A 167 -3.76 12.96 0.97
CA PHE A 167 -4.64 12.97 2.13
C PHE A 167 -5.97 13.67 1.78
N ASP A 168 -5.91 14.87 1.24
CA ASP A 168 -7.09 15.68 0.87
C ASP A 168 -7.97 14.98 -0.19
N LEU A 169 -7.32 14.30 -1.18
CA LEU A 169 -8.05 13.52 -2.17
C LEU A 169 -8.78 12.34 -1.55
N LEU A 170 -8.12 11.57 -0.67
CA LEU A 170 -8.71 10.40 -0.02
C LEU A 170 -9.87 10.80 0.91
N GLU A 171 -9.75 11.90 1.66
CA GLU A 171 -10.87 12.45 2.44
C GLU A 171 -12.03 12.90 1.54
N LYS A 172 -11.72 13.60 0.46
CA LYS A 172 -12.73 14.06 -0.52
C LYS A 172 -13.57 12.92 -1.09
N VAL A 173 -12.98 11.74 -1.27
CA VAL A 173 -13.70 10.53 -1.74
C VAL A 173 -14.31 9.70 -0.61
N GLY A 174 -14.29 10.22 0.62
CA GLY A 174 -14.98 9.68 1.78
C GLY A 174 -14.18 8.71 2.65
N ALA A 175 -12.91 8.44 2.36
CA ALA A 175 -12.09 7.57 3.21
C ALA A 175 -11.86 8.18 4.60
N LYS A 176 -11.78 7.33 5.62
CA LYS A 176 -11.34 7.72 6.97
C LYS A 176 -9.82 7.73 7.01
N VAL A 177 -9.20 8.89 6.80
CA VAL A 177 -7.75 9.02 6.70
C VAL A 177 -7.14 9.48 8.03
N SER A 178 -6.04 8.85 8.42
CA SER A 178 -5.18 9.29 9.51
C SER A 178 -3.80 9.59 8.95
N ILE A 179 -3.23 10.74 9.27
CA ILE A 179 -1.86 11.08 8.89
C ILE A 179 -0.96 11.22 10.11
N GLN A 180 0.23 10.62 10.03
CA GLN A 180 1.28 10.68 11.04
C GLN A 180 2.53 11.28 10.41
N TRP A 181 2.93 12.46 10.90
CA TRP A 181 4.18 13.10 10.51
C TRP A 181 5.30 12.64 11.43
N GLN A 182 6.32 12.01 10.84
CA GLN A 182 7.50 11.52 11.55
C GLN A 182 8.65 12.51 11.42
N ASN A 183 9.40 12.72 12.49
CA ASN A 183 10.62 13.52 12.44
C ASN A 183 11.77 12.68 11.83
N SER A 184 11.65 12.38 10.54
CA SER A 184 12.56 11.51 9.76
C SER A 184 12.54 11.93 8.29
N GLY A 185 13.42 11.32 7.49
CA GLY A 185 13.44 11.42 6.04
C GLY A 185 12.52 10.39 5.35
N HIS A 186 13.03 9.83 4.25
CA HIS A 186 12.28 8.83 3.46
C HIS A 186 12.29 7.43 4.09
N GLU A 187 13.28 7.14 4.95
CA GLU A 187 13.43 5.84 5.62
C GLU A 187 12.26 5.51 6.56
N LEU A 188 12.01 4.20 6.74
CA LEU A 188 11.08 3.71 7.77
C LEU A 188 11.75 3.71 9.14
N THR A 189 11.00 4.10 10.15
CA THR A 189 11.46 4.21 11.54
C THR A 189 10.63 3.32 12.47
N GLN A 190 11.12 3.10 13.68
CA GLN A 190 10.34 2.41 14.71
C GLN A 190 9.01 3.12 15.02
N ARG A 191 8.96 4.45 14.90
CA ARG A 191 7.74 5.22 15.13
C ARG A 191 6.66 4.93 14.09
N ASP A 192 7.06 4.64 12.83
CA ASP A 192 6.14 4.21 11.79
C ASP A 192 5.48 2.87 12.18
N MET A 193 6.27 1.94 12.72
CA MET A 193 5.77 0.63 13.16
C MET A 193 4.81 0.76 14.36
N ILE A 194 5.13 1.62 15.32
CA ILE A 194 4.25 1.90 16.47
C ILE A 194 2.93 2.49 16.00
N ALA A 195 2.96 3.46 15.08
CA ALA A 195 1.76 4.09 14.52
C ALA A 195 0.90 3.07 13.75
N ALA A 196 1.52 2.24 12.91
CA ALA A 196 0.85 1.21 12.14
C ALA A 196 0.21 0.15 13.04
N ARG A 197 0.94 -0.33 14.05
CA ARG A 197 0.40 -1.30 15.04
C ARG A 197 -0.80 -0.73 15.79
N LYS A 198 -0.68 0.51 16.30
CA LYS A 198 -1.79 1.19 16.98
C LYS A 198 -3.01 1.34 16.08
N TRP A 199 -2.80 1.71 14.81
CA TRP A 199 -3.89 1.85 13.87
C TRP A 199 -4.57 0.52 13.56
N LEU A 200 -3.80 -0.56 13.40
CA LEU A 200 -4.30 -1.92 13.16
C LEU A 200 -5.07 -2.48 14.36
N SER A 201 -4.70 -2.12 15.60
CA SER A 201 -5.42 -2.56 16.81
C SER A 201 -6.82 -1.93 16.95
N LEU A 202 -7.19 -0.98 16.10
CA LEU A 202 -8.53 -0.36 16.04
C LEU A 202 -9.42 -1.02 14.96
N LEU A 203 -8.93 -2.09 14.30
CA LEU A 203 -9.70 -2.91 13.37
C LEU A 203 -10.55 -3.93 14.11
#